data_f9e2d8504d0ca1cdad045a9462e41287
#
_entry.id   f9e2d8504d0ca1cdad045a9462e41287
#
_cell.length_a   1.000
_cell.length_b   1.000
_cell.length_c   1.000
_cell.angle_alpha   90.00
_cell.angle_beta   90.00
_cell.angle_gamma   90.00
#
_symmetry.space_group_name_H-M   'P 1'
#
loop_
_entity.id
_entity.type
_entity.pdbx_description
1 polymer ?
#
loop_
_entity_poly.entity_id
_entity_poly.type
_entity_poly.pdbx_seq_one_letter_code
_entity_poly.pdbx_strand_id
1 'polypeptide(L)'
;MNFRQVHLDFHTSEKIPGIGSEFSKEQFQKALKLGHVNSITVFAKCHHGWAYHPSEANERHPNLDFDLLGAQIEAAHEIGVKTPVYISAGLDEKLTRRHPEWLRRGRDDRIGWESPCYHEFCMNTPYLDYLIKQVEEVVTNYDCDGIFLDIVGVRVCFCQHCVKT
;
A
#
# COMPACT_ATOMS: atom_id res chain seq x y z
N MET A 1 6.05 -15.72 -17.11
CA MET A 1 5.00 -14.73 -16.76
C MET A 1 3.78 -15.48 -16.28
N ASN A 2 3.19 -15.09 -15.17
CA ASN A 2 2.02 -15.75 -14.59
C ASN A 2 0.76 -15.02 -15.02
N PHE A 3 -0.15 -15.70 -15.75
CA PHE A 3 -1.30 -15.04 -16.39
C PHE A 3 -2.60 -15.14 -15.60
N ARG A 4 -2.63 -15.92 -14.50
CA ARG A 4 -3.80 -16.05 -13.62
C ARG A 4 -3.51 -15.32 -12.32
N GLN A 5 -3.41 -13.99 -12.43
CA GLN A 5 -3.17 -13.10 -11.31
C GLN A 5 -4.49 -12.58 -10.75
N VAL A 6 -4.58 -12.51 -9.44
CA VAL A 6 -5.68 -11.89 -8.70
C VAL A 6 -5.12 -10.71 -7.91
N HIS A 7 -5.83 -9.59 -7.98
CA HIS A 7 -5.60 -8.44 -7.11
C HIS A 7 -6.71 -8.41 -6.07
N LEU A 8 -6.37 -8.72 -4.83
CA LEU A 8 -7.31 -8.64 -3.71
C LEU A 8 -7.22 -7.24 -3.11
N ASP A 9 -7.96 -6.32 -3.72
CA ASP A 9 -8.00 -4.94 -3.29
C ASP A 9 -8.77 -4.78 -1.99
N PHE A 10 -8.13 -4.21 -0.95
CA PHE A 10 -8.82 -3.87 0.29
C PHE A 10 -8.21 -2.63 0.93
N HIS A 11 -9.09 -1.75 1.41
CA HIS A 11 -8.74 -0.49 2.05
C HIS A 11 -9.43 -0.40 3.40
N THR A 12 -8.65 -0.35 4.47
CA THR A 12 -9.17 -0.37 5.83
C THR A 12 -8.73 0.86 6.61
N SER A 13 -9.70 1.59 7.14
CA SER A 13 -9.42 2.70 8.05
C SER A 13 -9.12 2.19 9.46
N GLU A 14 -8.47 3.03 10.26
CA GLU A 14 -8.17 2.76 11.66
C GLU A 14 -9.40 2.48 12.54
N LYS A 15 -10.60 2.74 12.01
CA LYS A 15 -11.87 2.52 12.73
C LYS A 15 -12.43 1.12 12.54
N ILE A 16 -11.90 0.35 11.58
CA ILE A 16 -12.35 -1.02 11.32
C ILE A 16 -11.63 -1.95 12.29
N PRO A 17 -12.35 -2.67 13.17
CA PRO A 17 -11.72 -3.61 14.11
C PRO A 17 -11.38 -4.94 13.44
N GLY A 18 -10.50 -5.72 14.09
CA GLY A 18 -10.25 -7.12 13.77
C GLY A 18 -9.67 -7.36 12.38
N ILE A 19 -8.81 -6.46 11.89
CA ILE A 19 -8.15 -6.64 10.60
C ILE A 19 -7.35 -7.94 10.60
N GLY A 20 -7.65 -8.82 9.62
CA GLY A 20 -7.00 -10.12 9.49
C GLY A 20 -7.37 -11.17 10.55
N SER A 21 -8.30 -10.88 11.47
CA SER A 21 -8.67 -11.81 12.57
C SER A 21 -9.20 -13.17 12.09
N GLU A 22 -9.74 -13.23 10.89
CA GLU A 22 -10.22 -14.47 10.27
C GLU A 22 -9.24 -15.06 9.24
N PHE A 23 -8.01 -14.56 9.17
CA PHE A 23 -7.03 -15.13 8.26
C PHE A 23 -6.71 -16.56 8.66
N SER A 24 -6.93 -17.49 7.73
CA SER A 24 -6.55 -18.89 7.84
C SER A 24 -5.70 -19.27 6.64
N LYS A 25 -4.46 -19.71 6.90
CA LYS A 25 -3.52 -20.17 5.89
C LYS A 25 -4.14 -21.26 5.02
N GLU A 26 -4.82 -22.24 5.63
CA GLU A 26 -5.43 -23.36 4.92
C GLU A 26 -6.57 -22.90 4.00
N GLN A 27 -7.43 -21.99 4.47
CA GLN A 27 -8.52 -21.45 3.65
C GLN A 27 -7.97 -20.60 2.51
N PHE A 28 -6.98 -19.75 2.78
CA PHE A 28 -6.31 -18.91 1.79
C PHE A 28 -5.69 -19.76 0.69
N GLN A 29 -4.88 -20.76 1.04
CA GLN A 29 -4.27 -21.69 0.08
C GLN A 29 -5.33 -22.48 -0.71
N LYS A 30 -6.38 -22.94 -0.05
CA LYS A 30 -7.49 -23.67 -0.68
C LYS A 30 -8.19 -22.79 -1.73
N ALA A 31 -8.48 -21.53 -1.41
CA ALA A 31 -9.10 -20.60 -2.33
C ALA A 31 -8.23 -20.33 -3.57
N LEU A 32 -6.91 -20.11 -3.38
CA LEU A 32 -5.98 -19.91 -4.47
C LEU A 32 -5.86 -21.15 -5.38
N LYS A 33 -5.82 -22.35 -4.81
CA LYS A 33 -5.79 -23.60 -5.56
C LYS A 33 -7.07 -23.82 -6.35
N LEU A 34 -8.24 -23.61 -5.76
CA LEU A 34 -9.54 -23.73 -6.44
C LEU A 34 -9.70 -22.72 -7.58
N GLY A 35 -9.19 -21.50 -7.41
CA GLY A 35 -9.18 -20.47 -8.45
C GLY A 35 -8.08 -20.64 -9.49
N HIS A 36 -7.26 -21.69 -9.38
CA HIS A 36 -6.08 -21.88 -10.23
C HIS A 36 -5.19 -20.64 -10.32
N VAL A 37 -5.12 -19.85 -9.23
CA VAL A 37 -4.33 -18.63 -9.13
C VAL A 37 -2.84 -18.99 -9.09
N ASN A 38 -2.01 -18.27 -9.83
CA ASN A 38 -0.55 -18.45 -9.82
C ASN A 38 0.22 -17.16 -9.48
N SER A 39 -0.51 -16.06 -9.25
CA SER A 39 0.03 -14.82 -8.70
C SER A 39 -1.07 -14.07 -7.98
N ILE A 40 -0.78 -13.50 -6.80
CA ILE A 40 -1.71 -12.70 -6.02
C ILE A 40 -1.02 -11.44 -5.49
N THR A 41 -1.65 -10.28 -5.69
CA THR A 41 -1.15 -9.04 -5.10
C THR A 41 -1.55 -8.99 -3.63
N VAL A 42 -0.57 -8.90 -2.73
CA VAL A 42 -0.75 -8.73 -1.28
C VAL A 42 -0.38 -7.32 -0.84
N PHE A 43 -0.94 -6.83 0.26
CA PHE A 43 -0.89 -5.42 0.62
C PHE A 43 0.09 -5.15 1.77
N ALA A 44 1.08 -4.27 1.53
CA ALA A 44 1.89 -3.69 2.60
C ALA A 44 1.25 -2.43 3.17
N LYS A 45 0.66 -1.58 2.31
CA LYS A 45 -0.03 -0.34 2.72
C LYS A 45 -1.17 -0.01 1.76
N CYS A 46 -2.35 0.32 2.29
CA CYS A 46 -3.49 0.81 1.51
C CYS A 46 -3.60 2.35 1.49
N HIS A 47 -4.63 2.90 0.86
CA HIS A 47 -4.86 4.35 0.74
C HIS A 47 -5.06 5.07 2.09
N HIS A 48 -5.52 4.37 3.13
CA HIS A 48 -5.63 4.94 4.48
C HIS A 48 -4.27 5.20 5.14
N GLY A 49 -3.18 4.61 4.63
CA GLY A 49 -1.81 4.89 5.05
C GLY A 49 -1.24 3.98 6.13
N TRP A 50 -1.99 2.98 6.60
CA TRP A 50 -1.53 2.04 7.62
C TRP A 50 -0.80 0.84 7.01
N ALA A 51 0.27 0.39 7.68
CA ALA A 51 0.99 -0.83 7.30
C ALA A 51 0.26 -2.09 7.78
N TYR A 52 0.27 -3.13 6.96
CA TYR A 52 -0.26 -4.46 7.29
C TYR A 52 0.82 -5.44 7.75
N HIS A 53 1.92 -4.91 8.25
CA HIS A 53 3.08 -5.63 8.77
C HIS A 53 3.75 -4.83 9.90
N PRO A 54 4.60 -5.44 10.73
CA PRO A 54 5.51 -4.70 11.59
C PRO A 54 6.40 -3.78 10.75
N SER A 55 6.42 -2.48 11.05
CA SER A 55 7.13 -1.49 10.24
C SER A 55 7.84 -0.48 11.13
N GLU A 56 9.07 -0.12 10.74
CA GLU A 56 9.83 1.02 11.30
C GLU A 56 9.68 2.25 10.42
N ALA A 57 9.44 2.06 9.12
CA ALA A 57 9.24 3.14 8.15
C ALA A 57 7.82 3.73 8.19
N ASN A 58 6.85 2.98 8.75
CA ASN A 58 5.45 3.37 8.83
C ASN A 58 4.81 2.85 10.13
N GLU A 59 3.59 3.23 10.41
CA GLU A 59 2.81 2.74 11.54
C GLU A 59 1.93 1.56 11.12
N ARG A 60 1.99 0.47 11.89
CA ARG A 60 1.10 -0.67 11.71
C ARG A 60 -0.36 -0.27 11.99
N HIS A 61 -1.28 -0.90 11.26
CA HIS A 61 -2.72 -0.71 11.49
C HIS A 61 -3.09 -1.01 12.95
N PRO A 62 -3.78 -0.11 13.66
CA PRO A 62 -4.00 -0.23 15.11
C PRO A 62 -4.86 -1.45 15.50
N ASN A 63 -5.62 -1.99 14.58
CA ASN A 63 -6.47 -3.17 14.81
C ASN A 63 -5.94 -4.44 14.10
N LEU A 64 -4.64 -4.50 13.87
CA LEU A 64 -3.94 -5.66 13.31
C LEU A 64 -2.90 -6.16 14.31
N ASP A 65 -3.05 -7.38 14.81
CA ASP A 65 -2.24 -7.91 15.90
C ASP A 65 -1.04 -8.76 15.45
N PHE A 66 -0.96 -9.08 14.16
CA PHE A 66 0.11 -9.94 13.60
C PHE A 66 0.63 -9.40 12.27
N ASP A 67 1.65 -10.05 11.70
CA ASP A 67 2.19 -9.75 10.38
C ASP A 67 1.31 -10.39 9.28
N LEU A 68 0.31 -9.66 8.82
CA LEU A 68 -0.60 -10.15 7.78
C LEU A 68 0.11 -10.27 6.43
N LEU A 69 1.01 -9.32 6.10
CA LEU A 69 1.77 -9.35 4.86
C LEU A 69 2.65 -10.60 4.79
N GLY A 70 3.45 -10.83 5.82
CA GLY A 70 4.35 -11.99 5.90
C GLY A 70 3.57 -13.31 5.87
N ALA A 71 2.46 -13.40 6.60
CA ALA A 71 1.60 -14.58 6.62
C ALA A 71 0.99 -14.90 5.24
N GLN A 72 0.59 -13.89 4.48
CA GLN A 72 0.07 -14.07 3.12
C GLN A 72 1.16 -14.49 2.12
N ILE A 73 2.37 -13.89 2.20
CA ILE A 73 3.52 -14.25 1.36
C ILE A 73 3.91 -15.71 1.62
N GLU A 74 4.12 -16.07 2.87
CA GLU A 74 4.47 -17.45 3.26
C GLU A 74 3.45 -18.47 2.76
N ALA A 75 2.16 -18.21 3.03
CA ALA A 75 1.08 -19.11 2.64
C ALA A 75 0.97 -19.29 1.12
N ALA A 76 1.20 -18.21 0.34
CA ALA A 76 1.16 -18.27 -1.12
C ALA A 76 2.39 -19.01 -1.69
N HIS A 77 3.59 -18.70 -1.20
CA HIS A 77 4.84 -19.30 -1.68
C HIS A 77 4.91 -20.82 -1.43
N GLU A 78 4.39 -21.31 -0.31
CA GLU A 78 4.31 -22.76 -0.03
C GLU A 78 3.55 -23.54 -1.10
N ILE A 79 2.66 -22.91 -1.84
CA ILE A 79 1.89 -23.53 -2.92
C ILE A 79 2.30 -23.04 -4.31
N GLY A 80 3.45 -22.36 -4.42
CA GLY A 80 4.03 -21.87 -5.67
C GLY A 80 3.30 -20.68 -6.32
N VAL A 81 2.55 -19.92 -5.53
CA VAL A 81 1.86 -18.69 -5.98
C VAL A 81 2.75 -17.48 -5.73
N LYS A 82 2.96 -16.65 -6.76
CA LYS A 82 3.76 -15.43 -6.69
C LYS A 82 3.03 -14.30 -5.95
N THR A 83 3.79 -13.47 -5.24
CA THR A 83 3.26 -12.40 -4.38
C THR A 83 3.91 -11.04 -4.66
N PRO A 84 3.55 -10.34 -5.76
CA PRO A 84 3.85 -8.92 -5.85
C PRO A 84 3.16 -8.16 -4.71
N VAL A 85 3.89 -7.22 -4.08
CA VAL A 85 3.40 -6.47 -2.91
C VAL A 85 2.90 -5.09 -3.34
N TYR A 86 1.66 -4.80 -2.99
CA TYR A 86 1.01 -3.53 -3.23
C TYR A 86 1.41 -2.49 -2.18
N ILE A 87 1.77 -1.30 -2.64
CA ILE A 87 1.96 -0.11 -1.82
C ILE A 87 1.20 1.05 -2.47
N SER A 88 0.24 1.63 -1.75
CA SER A 88 -0.40 2.89 -2.16
C SER A 88 0.66 4.00 -2.17
N ALA A 89 1.09 4.41 -3.37
CA ALA A 89 2.17 5.37 -3.52
C ALA A 89 1.66 6.82 -3.52
N GLY A 90 0.58 7.10 -4.24
CA GLY A 90 0.07 8.47 -4.37
C GLY A 90 -0.81 8.94 -3.21
N LEU A 91 -1.33 8.02 -2.40
CA LEU A 91 -2.30 8.28 -1.34
C LEU A 91 -1.82 7.75 0.01
N ASP A 92 -2.05 8.55 1.06
CA ASP A 92 -1.80 8.18 2.45
C ASP A 92 -2.66 9.09 3.35
N GLU A 93 -3.92 8.73 3.54
CA GLU A 93 -4.88 9.62 4.20
C GLU A 93 -4.54 9.89 5.69
N LYS A 94 -3.87 8.96 6.35
CA LYS A 94 -3.31 9.16 7.69
C LYS A 94 -2.30 10.32 7.70
N LEU A 95 -1.41 10.33 6.69
CA LEU A 95 -0.32 11.31 6.61
C LEU A 95 -0.82 12.69 6.17
N THR A 96 -1.93 12.78 5.42
CA THR A 96 -2.50 14.08 4.99
C THR A 96 -2.84 14.99 6.17
N ARG A 97 -3.23 14.40 7.29
CA ARG A 97 -3.57 15.14 8.53
C ARG A 97 -2.34 15.70 9.22
N ARG A 98 -1.17 15.11 9.00
CA ARG A 98 0.10 15.49 9.62
C ARG A 98 0.92 16.42 8.74
N HIS A 99 0.86 16.23 7.43
CA HIS A 99 1.66 16.92 6.43
C HIS A 99 0.81 17.46 5.28
N PRO A 100 -0.17 18.35 5.53
CA PRO A 100 -0.99 18.95 4.48
C PRO A 100 -0.17 19.79 3.49
N GLU A 101 1.03 20.24 3.89
CA GLU A 101 1.99 20.97 3.05
C GLU A 101 2.64 20.11 1.95
N TRP A 102 2.56 18.78 2.07
CA TRP A 102 3.09 17.83 1.07
C TRP A 102 2.06 17.45 0.01
N LEU A 103 0.82 17.89 0.16
CA LEU A 103 -0.25 17.56 -0.77
C LEU A 103 -0.10 18.30 -2.11
N ARG A 104 -0.55 17.64 -3.16
CA ARG A 104 -0.63 18.23 -4.49
C ARG A 104 -1.56 19.46 -4.46
N ARG A 105 -1.13 20.55 -5.12
CA ARG A 105 -1.89 21.79 -5.23
C ARG A 105 -2.21 22.11 -6.67
N GLY A 106 -3.44 22.53 -6.92
CA GLY A 106 -3.86 23.16 -8.16
C GLY A 106 -3.28 24.56 -8.30
N ARG A 107 -3.49 25.20 -9.47
CA ARG A 107 -3.08 26.59 -9.72
C ARG A 107 -3.82 27.61 -8.83
N ASP A 108 -5.00 27.25 -8.40
CA ASP A 108 -5.86 28.00 -7.47
C ASP A 108 -5.62 27.64 -5.99
N ASP A 109 -4.50 26.99 -5.69
CA ASP A 109 -4.08 26.47 -4.38
C ASP A 109 -5.02 25.41 -3.78
N ARG A 110 -5.99 24.89 -4.51
CA ARG A 110 -6.84 23.80 -4.04
C ARG A 110 -6.04 22.51 -3.96
N ILE A 111 -6.34 21.72 -2.91
CA ILE A 111 -5.75 20.41 -2.69
C ILE A 111 -6.25 19.43 -3.76
N GLY A 112 -5.33 18.61 -4.30
CA GLY A 112 -5.66 17.57 -5.24
C GLY A 112 -6.36 16.39 -4.57
N TRP A 113 -7.46 15.93 -5.17
CA TRP A 113 -8.21 14.74 -4.76
C TRP A 113 -8.13 13.68 -5.85
N GLU A 114 -7.90 12.43 -5.47
CA GLU A 114 -8.07 11.29 -6.38
C GLU A 114 -9.54 10.85 -6.41
N SER A 115 -10.17 10.87 -5.24
CA SER A 115 -11.59 10.60 -5.07
C SER A 115 -12.14 11.45 -3.92
N PRO A 116 -13.44 11.45 -3.66
CA PRO A 116 -14.03 12.26 -2.58
C PRO A 116 -13.44 12.03 -1.18
N CYS A 117 -12.68 10.96 -0.97
CA CYS A 117 -12.16 10.59 0.35
C CYS A 117 -10.63 10.50 0.43
N TYR A 118 -9.87 10.70 -0.67
CA TYR A 118 -8.42 10.56 -0.66
C TYR A 118 -7.72 11.75 -1.33
N HIS A 119 -6.65 12.24 -0.68
CA HIS A 119 -5.84 13.34 -1.15
C HIS A 119 -4.54 12.83 -1.79
N GLU A 120 -4.14 13.47 -2.89
CA GLU A 120 -2.90 13.14 -3.59
C GLU A 120 -1.69 13.87 -2.98
N PHE A 121 -0.60 13.12 -2.76
CA PHE A 121 0.69 13.68 -2.41
C PHE A 121 1.49 14.14 -3.64
N CYS A 122 2.34 15.14 -3.42
CA CYS A 122 3.28 15.59 -4.43
C CYS A 122 4.63 14.89 -4.22
N MET A 123 5.11 14.17 -5.24
CA MET A 123 6.38 13.43 -5.17
C MET A 123 7.64 14.33 -5.14
N ASN A 124 7.50 15.65 -5.35
CA ASN A 124 8.60 16.60 -5.18
C ASN A 124 8.74 17.11 -3.74
N THR A 125 8.02 16.51 -2.78
CA THR A 125 8.07 16.83 -1.36
C THR A 125 8.81 15.74 -0.58
N PRO A 126 9.12 15.92 0.71
CA PRO A 126 9.68 14.86 1.56
C PRO A 126 8.83 13.59 1.64
N TYR A 127 7.60 13.61 1.15
CA TYR A 127 6.76 12.41 1.03
C TYR A 127 7.45 11.31 0.21
N LEU A 128 8.22 11.66 -0.84
CA LEU A 128 8.93 10.68 -1.64
C LEU A 128 9.93 9.88 -0.80
N ASP A 129 10.69 10.54 0.06
CA ASP A 129 11.67 9.86 0.93
C ASP A 129 10.97 8.92 1.92
N TYR A 130 9.82 9.34 2.46
CA TYR A 130 8.99 8.50 3.30
C TYR A 130 8.46 7.26 2.56
N LEU A 131 8.01 7.42 1.31
CA LEU A 131 7.54 6.32 0.48
C LEU A 131 8.68 5.35 0.13
N ILE A 132 9.86 5.88 -0.24
CA ILE A 132 11.03 5.05 -0.58
C ILE A 132 11.44 4.18 0.60
N LYS A 133 11.47 4.71 1.83
CA LYS A 133 11.80 3.92 3.03
C LYS A 133 10.84 2.74 3.24
N GLN A 134 9.56 2.91 2.95
CA GLN A 134 8.59 1.82 3.04
C GLN A 134 8.83 0.74 1.97
N VAL A 135 9.18 1.16 0.75
CA VAL A 135 9.55 0.21 -0.32
C VAL A 135 10.81 -0.56 0.06
N GLU A 136 11.86 0.15 0.53
CA GLU A 136 13.11 -0.46 0.98
C GLU A 136 12.88 -1.46 2.12
N GLU A 137 12.06 -1.10 3.10
CA GLU A 137 11.70 -1.99 4.20
C GLU A 137 11.04 -3.28 3.70
N VAL A 138 10.07 -3.17 2.81
CA VAL A 138 9.36 -4.33 2.25
C VAL A 138 10.31 -5.24 1.46
N VAL A 139 11.12 -4.70 0.55
CA VAL A 139 12.02 -5.52 -0.27
C VAL A 139 13.19 -6.10 0.52
N THR A 140 13.51 -5.52 1.68
CA THR A 140 14.58 -6.02 2.56
C THR A 140 14.07 -7.13 3.46
N ASN A 141 12.85 -6.99 3.99
CA ASN A 141 12.33 -7.87 5.04
C ASN A 141 11.46 -9.02 4.51
N TYR A 142 10.99 -8.95 3.26
CA TYR A 142 10.09 -9.94 2.69
C TYR A 142 10.61 -10.49 1.35
N ASP A 143 10.48 -11.79 1.15
CA ASP A 143 10.75 -12.46 -0.13
C ASP A 143 9.59 -12.19 -1.11
N CYS A 144 9.44 -10.93 -1.54
CA CYS A 144 8.37 -10.52 -2.44
C CYS A 144 8.77 -10.71 -3.92
N ASP A 145 7.81 -11.07 -4.78
CA ASP A 145 8.04 -11.26 -6.21
C ASP A 145 7.99 -9.95 -7.04
N GLY A 146 7.90 -8.81 -6.37
CA GLY A 146 7.89 -7.50 -6.97
C GLY A 146 7.09 -6.48 -6.15
N ILE A 147 7.15 -5.22 -6.56
CA ILE A 147 6.37 -4.12 -5.94
C ILE A 147 5.38 -3.58 -6.95
N PHE A 148 4.13 -3.43 -6.50
CA PHE A 148 3.06 -2.78 -7.24
C PHE A 148 2.78 -1.41 -6.60
N LEU A 149 3.27 -0.34 -7.24
CA LEU A 149 3.02 1.04 -6.82
C LEU A 149 1.73 1.54 -7.45
N ASP A 150 0.74 1.88 -6.63
CA ASP A 150 -0.55 2.36 -7.09
C ASP A 150 -0.69 3.89 -6.96
N ILE A 151 -1.59 4.46 -7.79
CA ILE A 151 -1.83 5.91 -7.88
C ILE A 151 -0.53 6.66 -8.21
N VAL A 152 0.22 6.13 -9.18
CA VAL A 152 1.42 6.77 -9.72
C VAL A 152 1.10 7.31 -11.11
N GLY A 153 1.47 8.57 -11.37
CA GLY A 153 1.27 9.18 -12.68
C GLY A 153 1.81 10.60 -12.76
N VAL A 154 1.87 11.14 -13.97
CA VAL A 154 2.22 12.53 -14.17
C VAL A 154 1.06 13.40 -13.74
N ARG A 155 1.26 14.18 -12.69
CA ARG A 155 0.28 15.10 -12.13
C ARG A 155 0.85 16.52 -12.10
N VAL A 156 0.12 17.45 -12.70
CA VAL A 156 0.49 18.88 -12.62
C VAL A 156 0.29 19.37 -11.18
N CYS A 157 1.33 19.96 -10.59
CA CYS A 157 1.31 20.43 -9.21
C CYS A 157 1.94 21.84 -9.11
N PHE A 158 1.31 22.70 -8.34
CA PHE A 158 1.73 24.07 -8.07
C PHE A 158 2.07 24.30 -6.59
N CYS A 159 2.38 23.25 -5.83
CA CYS A 159 2.84 23.41 -4.46
C CYS A 159 4.21 24.11 -4.41
N GLN A 160 4.59 24.62 -3.22
CA GLN A 160 5.86 25.34 -3.03
C GLN A 160 7.11 24.60 -3.48
N HIS A 161 7.09 23.25 -3.50
CA HIS A 161 8.22 22.43 -3.94
C HIS A 161 8.30 22.33 -5.47
N CYS A 162 7.16 22.49 -6.18
CA CYS A 162 7.11 22.45 -7.63
C CYS A 162 7.34 23.80 -8.29
N VAL A 163 7.00 24.93 -7.65
CA VAL A 163 7.15 26.27 -8.24
C VAL A 163 8.49 26.94 -7.93
N LYS A 164 9.31 26.35 -7.04
CA LYS A 164 10.67 26.83 -6.73
C LYS A 164 11.74 26.24 -7.64
N THR A 165 11.39 25.28 -8.47
CA THR A 165 12.26 24.69 -9.51
C THR A 165 12.00 25.35 -10.83
#